data_d70981fbc6049e6ec1f2f885566f97c0
#
_entry.id   d70981fbc6049e6ec1f2f885566f97c0
#
_cell.length_a   1.000
_cell.length_b   1.000
_cell.length_c   1.000
_cell.angle_alpha   90.00
_cell.angle_beta   90.00
_cell.angle_gamma   90.00
#
_symmetry.space_group_name_H-M   'P 1'
#
loop_
_entity.id
_entity.type
_entity.pdbx_description
1 polymer ?
#
loop_
_entity_poly.entity_id
_entity_poly.type
_entity_poly.pdbx_seq_one_letter_code
_entity_poly.pdbx_strand_id
1 'polypeptide(L)'
;NVQTGVAAFKASGADYFIAIGGGSSMDTAKAIGVIINNPDFEDVRSLEGVAPTTKPTVPIIAVPTTAGTAAEVTINYVIKDDEKQRKFVCVDPKDIPVVAIVDPDMMSSMPYGLTASTGMDALTHAIEGYITKAAWEMTDMFHIKAIEVIARSLRAACENDPKGREDMALGQYIAGMGFSNVGLGIVHSMAHALGAVYDTPHGVANAILLPTVMAYNADATGTKYKDIAIAMGVEGVENMTQEEYRKAAVDA
;
A
#
# COMPACT_ATOMS: atom_id res chain seq x y z
N ASN A 1 -13.62 -16.81 -3.98
CA ASN A 1 -12.44 -16.72 -4.87
C ASN A 1 -11.23 -17.46 -4.29
N VAL A 2 -10.83 -17.23 -3.02
CA VAL A 2 -9.64 -17.88 -2.43
C VAL A 2 -9.76 -19.42 -2.45
N GLN A 3 -10.88 -19.98 -1.98
CA GLN A 3 -11.08 -21.44 -1.96
C GLN A 3 -11.06 -22.07 -3.37
N THR A 4 -11.65 -21.37 -4.36
CA THR A 4 -11.58 -21.81 -5.76
C THR A 4 -10.13 -21.84 -6.25
N GLY A 5 -9.34 -20.83 -5.88
CA GLY A 5 -7.91 -20.76 -6.22
C GLY A 5 -7.09 -21.85 -5.54
N VAL A 6 -7.35 -22.17 -4.27
CA VAL A 6 -6.72 -23.26 -3.54
C VAL A 6 -7.00 -24.61 -4.24
N ALA A 7 -8.25 -24.86 -4.61
CA ALA A 7 -8.62 -26.08 -5.32
C ALA A 7 -7.95 -26.19 -6.70
N ALA A 8 -7.93 -25.10 -7.47
CA ALA A 8 -7.30 -25.03 -8.77
C ALA A 8 -5.78 -25.24 -8.69
N PHE A 9 -5.12 -24.63 -7.72
CA PHE A 9 -3.68 -24.81 -7.50
C PHE A 9 -3.35 -26.28 -7.18
N LYS A 10 -4.08 -26.91 -6.26
CA LYS A 10 -3.90 -28.32 -5.91
C LYS A 10 -4.11 -29.24 -7.13
N ALA A 11 -5.10 -28.93 -7.98
CA ALA A 11 -5.39 -29.73 -9.16
C ALA A 11 -4.36 -29.57 -10.28
N SER A 12 -3.70 -28.42 -10.38
CA SER A 12 -2.73 -28.11 -11.44
C SER A 12 -1.39 -28.80 -11.26
N GLY A 13 -1.02 -29.18 -10.03
CA GLY A 13 0.31 -29.68 -9.69
C GLY A 13 1.41 -28.60 -9.77
N ALA A 14 1.03 -27.31 -9.80
CA ALA A 14 1.97 -26.19 -9.78
C ALA A 14 2.70 -26.10 -8.43
N ASP A 15 3.90 -25.53 -8.45
CA ASP A 15 4.76 -25.34 -7.28
C ASP A 15 5.09 -23.86 -7.00
N TYR A 16 4.61 -22.93 -7.85
CA TYR A 16 4.72 -21.47 -7.66
C TYR A 16 3.55 -20.74 -8.33
N PHE A 17 3.41 -19.44 -8.02
CA PHE A 17 2.48 -18.54 -8.67
C PHE A 17 3.20 -17.49 -9.52
N ILE A 18 2.57 -17.06 -10.60
CA ILE A 18 2.83 -15.78 -11.23
C ILE A 18 1.57 -14.94 -11.00
N ALA A 19 1.67 -13.94 -10.12
CA ALA A 19 0.57 -13.04 -9.78
C ALA A 19 0.70 -11.75 -10.62
N ILE A 20 -0.18 -11.59 -11.61
CA ILE A 20 -0.21 -10.40 -12.48
C ILE A 20 -1.49 -9.62 -12.19
N GLY A 21 -1.37 -8.35 -11.81
CA GLY A 21 -2.53 -7.49 -11.55
C GLY A 21 -2.29 -6.44 -10.49
N GLY A 22 -3.36 -5.83 -10.00
CA GLY A 22 -3.31 -4.90 -8.87
C GLY A 22 -3.32 -5.59 -7.51
N GLY A 23 -3.48 -4.83 -6.42
CA GLY A 23 -3.41 -5.32 -5.05
C GLY A 23 -4.30 -6.53 -4.77
N SER A 24 -5.55 -6.53 -5.22
CA SER A 24 -6.48 -7.65 -4.97
C SER A 24 -6.03 -8.98 -5.62
N SER A 25 -5.33 -8.93 -6.75
CA SER A 25 -4.74 -10.12 -7.38
C SER A 25 -3.59 -10.67 -6.55
N MET A 26 -2.72 -9.78 -6.06
CA MET A 26 -1.61 -10.13 -5.18
C MET A 26 -2.10 -10.69 -3.85
N ASP A 27 -3.06 -10.01 -3.22
CA ASP A 27 -3.66 -10.41 -1.94
C ASP A 27 -4.31 -11.80 -2.04
N THR A 28 -5.01 -12.06 -3.15
CA THR A 28 -5.61 -13.37 -3.41
C THR A 28 -4.52 -14.44 -3.57
N ALA A 29 -3.45 -14.17 -4.31
CA ALA A 29 -2.34 -15.12 -4.49
C ALA A 29 -1.64 -15.42 -3.16
N LYS A 30 -1.39 -14.41 -2.32
CA LYS A 30 -0.83 -14.57 -0.98
C LYS A 30 -1.72 -15.46 -0.11
N ALA A 31 -3.02 -15.16 -0.03
CA ALA A 31 -3.98 -15.95 0.74
C ALA A 31 -4.01 -17.43 0.29
N ILE A 32 -4.05 -17.67 -1.02
CA ILE A 32 -4.01 -19.03 -1.57
C ILE A 32 -2.71 -19.74 -1.19
N GLY A 33 -1.57 -19.08 -1.41
CA GLY A 33 -0.27 -19.67 -1.16
C GLY A 33 -0.01 -20.00 0.32
N VAL A 34 -0.47 -19.12 1.22
CA VAL A 34 -0.41 -19.37 2.68
C VAL A 34 -1.25 -20.60 3.05
N ILE A 35 -2.51 -20.69 2.58
CA ILE A 35 -3.41 -21.82 2.88
C ILE A 35 -2.86 -23.15 2.32
N ILE A 36 -2.27 -23.16 1.14
CA ILE A 36 -1.70 -24.37 0.54
C ILE A 36 -0.65 -25.00 1.46
N ASN A 37 0.23 -24.20 2.02
CA ASN A 37 1.31 -24.68 2.89
C ASN A 37 0.90 -24.78 4.36
N ASN A 38 -0.21 -24.14 4.77
CA ASN A 38 -0.74 -24.17 6.13
C ASN A 38 -2.22 -24.58 6.10
N PRO A 39 -2.56 -25.84 5.84
CA PRO A 39 -3.94 -26.30 5.63
C PRO A 39 -4.85 -26.16 6.86
N ASP A 40 -4.29 -26.00 8.06
CA ASP A 40 -5.06 -25.71 9.27
C ASP A 40 -5.79 -24.36 9.21
N PHE A 41 -5.39 -23.49 8.28
CA PHE A 41 -5.99 -22.18 8.01
C PHE A 41 -6.84 -22.19 6.73
N GLU A 42 -7.50 -23.30 6.40
CA GLU A 42 -8.31 -23.43 5.18
C GLU A 42 -9.40 -22.34 5.08
N ASP A 43 -10.05 -21.96 6.18
CA ASP A 43 -10.89 -20.76 6.18
C ASP A 43 -10.00 -19.50 6.23
N VAL A 44 -10.00 -18.72 5.14
CA VAL A 44 -9.21 -17.50 5.02
C VAL A 44 -9.45 -16.49 6.15
N ARG A 45 -10.61 -16.53 6.81
CA ARG A 45 -10.92 -15.69 7.97
C ARG A 45 -10.04 -15.98 9.18
N SER A 46 -9.54 -17.21 9.28
CA SER A 46 -8.61 -17.59 10.36
C SER A 46 -7.21 -16.97 10.21
N LEU A 47 -6.93 -16.36 9.05
CA LEU A 47 -5.69 -15.64 8.78
C LEU A 47 -5.75 -14.15 9.18
N GLU A 48 -6.89 -13.66 9.69
CA GLU A 48 -7.02 -12.25 10.11
C GLU A 48 -6.00 -11.86 11.18
N GLY A 49 -5.39 -10.70 11.02
CA GLY A 49 -4.30 -10.23 11.88
C GLY A 49 -3.00 -11.00 11.64
N VAL A 50 -2.30 -11.32 12.71
CA VAL A 50 -1.06 -12.11 12.67
C VAL A 50 -1.39 -13.55 13.03
N ALA A 51 -1.68 -14.38 12.03
CA ALA A 51 -1.98 -15.80 12.25
C ALA A 51 -0.70 -16.59 12.55
N PRO A 52 -0.76 -17.62 13.41
CA PRO A 52 0.40 -18.41 13.78
C PRO A 52 0.75 -19.46 12.69
N THR A 53 0.92 -19.02 11.45
CA THR A 53 1.38 -19.86 10.34
C THR A 53 2.79 -20.37 10.59
N THR A 54 3.08 -21.60 10.21
CA THR A 54 4.40 -22.21 10.47
C THR A 54 5.26 -22.28 9.22
N LYS A 55 4.64 -22.36 8.05
CA LYS A 55 5.32 -22.50 6.76
C LYS A 55 5.18 -21.24 5.92
N PRO A 56 6.18 -20.89 5.10
CA PRO A 56 6.05 -19.81 4.15
C PRO A 56 4.96 -20.10 3.11
N THR A 57 4.48 -19.04 2.47
CA THR A 57 3.60 -19.16 1.30
C THR A 57 4.26 -19.98 0.18
N VAL A 58 3.47 -20.50 -0.74
CA VAL A 58 3.99 -20.96 -2.03
C VAL A 58 4.75 -19.82 -2.70
N PRO A 59 5.91 -20.04 -3.36
CA PRO A 59 6.66 -18.98 -4.00
C PRO A 59 5.79 -18.17 -4.98
N ILE A 60 5.86 -16.83 -4.88
CA ILE A 60 5.11 -15.90 -5.73
C ILE A 60 6.08 -15.04 -6.51
N ILE A 61 5.93 -15.01 -7.84
CA ILE A 61 6.50 -13.99 -8.72
C ILE A 61 5.41 -12.95 -8.95
N ALA A 62 5.59 -11.74 -8.44
CA ALA A 62 4.60 -10.69 -8.49
C ALA A 62 4.91 -9.69 -9.61
N VAL A 63 3.90 -9.38 -10.44
CA VAL A 63 3.97 -8.41 -11.54
C VAL A 63 2.84 -7.40 -11.35
N PRO A 64 3.05 -6.29 -10.62
CA PRO A 64 2.00 -5.31 -10.38
C PRO A 64 1.61 -4.56 -11.66
N THR A 65 0.30 -4.31 -11.82
CA THR A 65 -0.25 -3.50 -12.91
C THR A 65 -0.84 -2.18 -12.41
N THR A 66 -0.64 -1.88 -11.13
CA THR A 66 -1.03 -0.62 -10.50
C THR A 66 0.13 -0.06 -9.67
N ALA A 67 0.24 1.25 -9.59
CA ALA A 67 1.24 1.94 -8.79
C ALA A 67 0.58 2.55 -7.53
N GLY A 68 0.37 1.72 -6.51
CA GLY A 68 -0.33 2.16 -5.30
C GLY A 68 -0.09 1.26 -4.08
N THR A 69 -0.55 0.02 -4.13
CA THR A 69 -0.66 -0.87 -2.96
C THR A 69 0.67 -1.44 -2.47
N ALA A 70 1.66 -1.53 -3.35
CA ALA A 70 2.94 -2.19 -3.08
C ALA A 70 2.80 -3.64 -2.56
N ALA A 71 1.71 -4.34 -2.91
CA ALA A 71 1.44 -5.69 -2.42
C ALA A 71 2.53 -6.71 -2.83
N GLU A 72 3.31 -6.39 -3.87
CA GLU A 72 4.46 -7.18 -4.33
C GLU A 72 5.66 -7.16 -3.39
N VAL A 73 5.68 -6.27 -2.37
CA VAL A 73 6.82 -6.11 -1.45
C VAL A 73 6.41 -6.12 0.02
N THR A 74 5.11 -6.26 0.32
CA THR A 74 4.59 -6.14 1.69
C THR A 74 4.24 -7.48 2.31
N ILE A 75 4.24 -7.51 3.65
CA ILE A 75 3.79 -8.65 4.48
C ILE A 75 2.27 -8.69 4.67
N ASN A 76 1.56 -7.71 4.11
CA ASN A 76 0.12 -7.56 4.31
C ASN A 76 -0.65 -8.05 3.10
N TYR A 77 -1.85 -8.55 3.33
CA TYR A 77 -2.87 -8.74 2.31
C TYR A 77 -4.27 -8.49 2.90
N VAL A 78 -5.19 -8.01 2.07
CA VAL A 78 -6.52 -7.56 2.50
C VAL A 78 -7.58 -8.41 1.81
N ILE A 79 -8.46 -9.00 2.58
CA ILE A 79 -9.55 -9.83 2.09
C ILE A 79 -10.90 -9.17 2.41
N LYS A 80 -11.79 -9.15 1.41
CA LYS A 80 -13.19 -8.73 1.60
C LYS A 80 -14.02 -9.94 2.01
N ASP A 81 -14.66 -9.83 3.16
CA ASP A 81 -15.67 -10.77 3.64
C ASP A 81 -17.06 -10.24 3.26
N ASP A 82 -17.61 -10.77 2.17
CA ASP A 82 -18.91 -10.33 1.67
C ASP A 82 -20.08 -10.70 2.59
N GLU A 83 -19.94 -11.77 3.38
CA GLU A 83 -20.97 -12.17 4.35
C GLU A 83 -21.07 -11.18 5.51
N LYS A 84 -19.92 -10.73 6.02
CA LYS A 84 -19.84 -9.79 7.14
C LYS A 84 -19.73 -8.33 6.70
N GLN A 85 -19.75 -8.05 5.40
CA GLN A 85 -19.60 -6.71 4.80
C GLN A 85 -18.41 -5.95 5.40
N ARG A 86 -17.27 -6.60 5.51
CA ARG A 86 -16.04 -6.01 6.05
C ARG A 86 -14.80 -6.41 5.25
N LYS A 87 -13.79 -5.57 5.33
CA LYS A 87 -12.42 -5.93 4.92
C LYS A 87 -11.62 -6.25 6.17
N PHE A 88 -10.76 -7.26 6.08
CA PHE A 88 -9.82 -7.58 7.15
C PHE A 88 -8.40 -7.74 6.59
N VAL A 89 -7.45 -7.35 7.42
CA VAL A 89 -6.03 -7.38 7.09
C VAL A 89 -5.43 -8.66 7.66
N CYS A 90 -4.67 -9.34 6.84
CA CYS A 90 -3.80 -10.44 7.23
C CYS A 90 -2.35 -9.97 7.16
N VAL A 91 -1.53 -10.43 8.08
CA VAL A 91 -0.11 -10.06 8.18
C VAL A 91 0.72 -11.32 8.40
N ASP A 92 1.59 -11.63 7.44
CA ASP A 92 2.52 -12.76 7.55
C ASP A 92 3.86 -12.42 6.90
N PRO A 93 4.96 -12.26 7.68
CA PRO A 93 6.29 -12.01 7.11
C PRO A 93 6.77 -13.08 6.12
N LYS A 94 6.10 -14.25 6.08
CA LYS A 94 6.44 -15.37 5.20
C LYS A 94 5.66 -15.35 3.88
N ASP A 95 4.83 -14.32 3.63
CA ASP A 95 4.02 -14.20 2.42
C ASP A 95 4.59 -13.24 1.37
N ILE A 96 5.68 -12.56 1.67
CA ILE A 96 6.31 -11.64 0.72
C ILE A 96 6.69 -12.40 -0.55
N PRO A 97 6.30 -11.91 -1.75
CA PRO A 97 6.72 -12.48 -3.01
C PRO A 97 8.24 -12.63 -3.11
N VAL A 98 8.70 -13.76 -3.63
CA VAL A 98 10.15 -14.04 -3.77
C VAL A 98 10.80 -13.23 -4.90
N VAL A 99 9.99 -12.77 -5.85
CA VAL A 99 10.40 -11.87 -6.94
C VAL A 99 9.28 -10.85 -7.17
N ALA A 100 9.64 -9.58 -7.27
CA ALA A 100 8.78 -8.50 -7.76
C ALA A 100 9.33 -7.97 -9.09
N ILE A 101 8.52 -8.01 -10.15
CA ILE A 101 8.84 -7.43 -11.45
C ILE A 101 8.02 -6.14 -11.58
N VAL A 102 8.63 -5.03 -11.18
CA VAL A 102 8.00 -3.72 -11.19
C VAL A 102 8.32 -3.02 -12.51
N ASP A 103 7.48 -3.27 -13.51
CA ASP A 103 7.65 -2.76 -14.87
C ASP A 103 6.60 -1.67 -15.13
N PRO A 104 7.01 -0.40 -15.37
CA PRO A 104 6.08 0.69 -15.64
C PRO A 104 5.22 0.48 -16.89
N ASP A 105 5.67 -0.32 -17.87
CA ASP A 105 4.88 -0.64 -19.05
C ASP A 105 3.63 -1.45 -18.68
N MET A 106 3.72 -2.31 -17.67
CA MET A 106 2.57 -3.06 -17.15
C MET A 106 1.52 -2.17 -16.47
N MET A 107 1.88 -0.94 -16.11
CA MET A 107 1.04 0.06 -15.47
C MET A 107 0.54 1.14 -16.44
N SER A 108 1.06 1.18 -17.67
CA SER A 108 0.79 2.24 -18.66
C SER A 108 -0.66 2.30 -19.14
N SER A 109 -1.41 1.21 -19.03
CA SER A 109 -2.83 1.14 -19.40
C SER A 109 -3.79 1.65 -18.32
N MET A 110 -3.31 2.04 -17.14
CA MET A 110 -4.20 2.61 -16.11
C MET A 110 -4.81 3.92 -16.58
N PRO A 111 -6.16 4.06 -16.55
CA PRO A 111 -6.81 5.33 -16.85
C PRO A 111 -6.50 6.38 -15.79
N TYR A 112 -6.68 7.68 -16.14
CA TYR A 112 -6.41 8.83 -15.27
C TYR A 112 -6.91 8.65 -13.83
N GLY A 113 -8.19 8.33 -13.66
CA GLY A 113 -8.82 8.20 -12.33
C GLY A 113 -8.21 7.07 -11.48
N LEU A 114 -7.82 5.95 -12.11
CA LEU A 114 -7.15 4.87 -11.40
C LEU A 114 -5.71 5.26 -11.04
N THR A 115 -4.99 5.90 -11.94
CA THR A 115 -3.64 6.40 -11.68
C THR A 115 -3.64 7.39 -10.51
N ALA A 116 -4.54 8.37 -10.53
CA ALA A 116 -4.67 9.36 -9.47
C ALA A 116 -4.99 8.71 -8.13
N SER A 117 -6.00 7.83 -8.08
CA SER A 117 -6.43 7.20 -6.83
C SER A 117 -5.37 6.25 -6.25
N THR A 118 -4.72 5.43 -7.08
CA THR A 118 -3.66 4.54 -6.60
C THR A 118 -2.40 5.31 -6.20
N GLY A 119 -2.09 6.40 -6.89
CA GLY A 119 -0.96 7.26 -6.51
C GLY A 119 -1.20 8.01 -5.19
N MET A 120 -2.42 8.46 -4.93
CA MET A 120 -2.81 9.02 -3.63
C MET A 120 -2.79 7.96 -2.51
N ASP A 121 -3.10 6.71 -2.83
CA ASP A 121 -2.93 5.58 -1.93
C ASP A 121 -1.45 5.40 -1.55
N ALA A 122 -0.55 5.37 -2.52
CA ALA A 122 0.89 5.29 -2.30
C ALA A 122 1.43 6.47 -1.48
N LEU A 123 0.95 7.70 -1.73
CA LEU A 123 1.32 8.87 -0.95
C LEU A 123 0.84 8.74 0.50
N THR A 124 -0.38 8.25 0.69
CA THR A 124 -0.94 8.01 2.03
C THR A 124 -0.14 6.94 2.78
N HIS A 125 0.26 5.85 2.12
CA HIS A 125 1.17 4.85 2.68
C HIS A 125 2.47 5.47 3.20
N ALA A 126 3.10 6.30 2.37
CA ALA A 126 4.36 6.93 2.72
C ALA A 126 4.21 7.93 3.89
N ILE A 127 3.17 8.77 3.88
CA ILE A 127 2.92 9.75 4.95
C ILE A 127 2.56 9.03 6.26
N GLU A 128 1.61 8.11 6.26
CA GLU A 128 1.22 7.39 7.48
C GLU A 128 2.36 6.53 8.02
N GLY A 129 3.10 5.84 7.15
CA GLY A 129 4.26 5.07 7.55
C GLY A 129 5.37 5.94 8.15
N TYR A 130 5.53 7.20 7.68
CA TYR A 130 6.49 8.15 8.25
C TYR A 130 6.09 8.63 9.64
N ILE A 131 4.80 8.89 9.89
CA ILE A 131 4.33 9.45 11.16
C ILE A 131 3.87 8.40 12.19
N THR A 132 3.78 7.13 11.82
CA THR A 132 3.37 6.07 12.75
C THR A 132 4.31 5.97 13.94
N LYS A 133 3.80 5.50 15.09
CA LYS A 133 4.60 5.37 16.32
C LYS A 133 5.73 4.33 16.21
N ALA A 134 5.62 3.39 15.28
CA ALA A 134 6.64 2.37 15.05
C ALA A 134 7.75 2.83 14.08
N ALA A 135 7.64 4.02 13.50
CA ALA A 135 8.62 4.58 12.57
C ALA A 135 9.99 4.80 13.24
N TRP A 136 11.06 4.55 12.50
CA TRP A 136 12.45 4.70 12.92
C TRP A 136 13.35 5.05 11.71
N GLU A 137 14.61 5.40 11.95
CA GLU A 137 15.49 6.00 10.95
C GLU A 137 15.54 5.26 9.62
N MET A 138 15.57 3.92 9.63
CA MET A 138 15.64 3.16 8.38
C MET A 138 14.34 3.25 7.57
N THR A 139 13.18 3.17 8.24
CA THR A 139 11.89 3.29 7.54
C THR A 139 11.60 4.73 7.13
N ASP A 140 12.06 5.70 7.92
CA ASP A 140 11.94 7.13 7.62
C ASP A 140 12.64 7.49 6.29
N MET A 141 13.82 6.89 6.01
CA MET A 141 14.49 7.08 4.71
C MET A 141 13.62 6.65 3.52
N PHE A 142 12.97 5.49 3.63
CA PHE A 142 12.08 5.02 2.57
C PHE A 142 10.87 5.94 2.39
N HIS A 143 10.23 6.31 3.49
CA HIS A 143 9.00 7.10 3.44
C HIS A 143 9.25 8.51 2.87
N ILE A 144 10.28 9.21 3.35
CA ILE A 144 10.61 10.55 2.83
C ILE A 144 10.96 10.48 1.34
N LYS A 145 11.74 9.47 0.94
CA LYS A 145 12.05 9.30 -0.49
C LYS A 145 10.82 8.95 -1.34
N ALA A 146 9.92 8.14 -0.81
CA ALA A 146 8.65 7.84 -1.48
C ALA A 146 7.77 9.08 -1.65
N ILE A 147 7.61 9.90 -0.59
CA ILE A 147 6.85 11.16 -0.66
C ILE A 147 7.43 12.07 -1.75
N GLU A 148 8.75 12.29 -1.76
CA GLU A 148 9.44 13.11 -2.75
C GLU A 148 9.17 12.63 -4.19
N VAL A 149 9.33 11.33 -4.43
CA VAL A 149 9.16 10.75 -5.77
C VAL A 149 7.70 10.82 -6.22
N ILE A 150 6.75 10.47 -5.35
CA ILE A 150 5.33 10.45 -5.68
C ILE A 150 4.82 11.88 -5.91
N ALA A 151 5.14 12.83 -5.02
CA ALA A 151 4.66 14.20 -5.11
C ALA A 151 5.07 14.89 -6.42
N ARG A 152 6.33 14.69 -6.86
CA ARG A 152 6.82 15.27 -8.13
C ARG A 152 6.26 14.61 -9.38
N SER A 153 5.81 13.35 -9.31
CA SER A 153 5.57 12.52 -10.50
C SER A 153 4.11 12.17 -10.73
N LEU A 154 3.25 12.21 -9.70
CA LEU A 154 1.87 11.73 -9.80
C LEU A 154 1.07 12.46 -10.89
N ARG A 155 1.19 13.80 -10.99
CA ARG A 155 0.48 14.59 -12.02
C ARG A 155 0.91 14.17 -13.43
N ALA A 156 2.22 14.01 -13.67
CA ALA A 156 2.75 13.56 -14.96
C ALA A 156 2.30 12.12 -15.28
N ALA A 157 2.31 11.23 -14.28
CA ALA A 157 1.81 9.87 -14.44
C ALA A 157 0.32 9.82 -14.81
N CYS A 158 -0.50 10.71 -14.26
CA CYS A 158 -1.91 10.84 -14.62
C CYS A 158 -2.11 11.23 -16.09
N GLU A 159 -1.21 12.03 -16.65
CA GLU A 159 -1.17 12.39 -18.09
C GLU A 159 -0.49 11.32 -18.95
N ASN A 160 -0.19 10.17 -18.36
CA ASN A 160 0.47 9.03 -19.00
C ASN A 160 1.90 9.32 -19.50
N ASP A 161 2.60 10.26 -18.86
CA ASP A 161 4.02 10.50 -19.15
C ASP A 161 4.85 9.28 -18.75
N PRO A 162 5.72 8.75 -19.64
CA PRO A 162 6.49 7.54 -19.34
C PRO A 162 7.41 7.68 -18.13
N LYS A 163 8.03 8.85 -17.94
CA LYS A 163 8.88 9.10 -16.76
C LYS A 163 8.06 9.22 -15.49
N GLY A 164 6.88 9.86 -15.57
CA GLY A 164 5.93 9.88 -14.47
C GLY A 164 5.50 8.48 -14.05
N ARG A 165 5.21 7.58 -15.01
CA ARG A 165 4.87 6.17 -14.75
C ARG A 165 6.02 5.41 -14.09
N GLU A 166 7.25 5.56 -14.60
CA GLU A 166 8.44 4.95 -14.01
C GLU A 166 8.66 5.40 -12.57
N ASP A 167 8.59 6.70 -12.32
CA ASP A 167 8.77 7.27 -10.99
C ASP A 167 7.65 6.83 -10.03
N MET A 168 6.39 6.74 -10.49
CA MET A 168 5.29 6.23 -9.66
C MET A 168 5.45 4.75 -9.33
N ALA A 169 5.90 3.92 -10.27
CA ALA A 169 6.21 2.51 -10.04
C ALA A 169 7.29 2.36 -8.96
N LEU A 170 8.34 3.17 -9.04
CA LEU A 170 9.41 3.22 -8.03
C LEU A 170 8.92 3.76 -6.69
N GLY A 171 8.19 4.89 -6.69
CA GLY A 171 7.74 5.57 -5.48
C GLY A 171 6.83 4.71 -4.61
N GLN A 172 5.85 4.02 -5.21
CA GLN A 172 4.97 3.12 -4.50
C GLN A 172 5.73 1.92 -3.91
N TYR A 173 6.69 1.36 -4.65
CA TYR A 173 7.52 0.25 -4.17
C TYR A 173 8.36 0.64 -2.96
N ILE A 174 9.00 1.84 -3.00
CA ILE A 174 9.76 2.38 -1.87
C ILE A 174 8.83 2.60 -0.66
N ALA A 175 7.62 3.14 -0.86
CA ALA A 175 6.63 3.28 0.22
C ALA A 175 6.31 1.92 0.86
N GLY A 176 6.13 0.88 0.04
CA GLY A 176 5.90 -0.50 0.49
C GLY A 176 7.01 -1.06 1.35
N MET A 177 8.26 -0.86 0.95
CA MET A 177 9.42 -1.26 1.77
C MET A 177 9.43 -0.57 3.14
N GLY A 178 8.92 0.65 3.22
CA GLY A 178 8.80 1.39 4.49
C GLY A 178 7.66 0.87 5.35
N PHE A 179 6.41 1.04 4.91
CA PHE A 179 5.24 0.78 5.75
C PHE A 179 5.03 -0.70 6.10
N SER A 180 5.52 -1.61 5.29
CA SER A 180 5.48 -3.04 5.58
C SER A 180 6.16 -3.41 6.91
N ASN A 181 7.07 -2.57 7.39
CA ASN A 181 7.81 -2.79 8.63
C ASN A 181 7.20 -2.07 9.85
N VAL A 182 6.37 -1.04 9.65
CA VAL A 182 5.93 -0.16 10.75
C VAL A 182 4.42 0.04 10.82
N GLY A 183 3.70 -0.44 9.80
CA GLY A 183 2.26 -0.27 9.69
C GLY A 183 1.84 1.14 9.29
N LEU A 184 0.54 1.37 9.34
CA LEU A 184 -0.14 2.58 8.87
C LEU A 184 -0.90 3.27 10.01
N GLY A 185 -1.88 4.11 9.68
CA GLY A 185 -2.57 4.95 10.64
C GLY A 185 -4.10 5.00 10.46
N ILE A 186 -4.66 6.14 10.87
CA ILE A 186 -6.11 6.36 10.94
C ILE A 186 -6.74 6.45 9.54
N VAL A 187 -6.04 7.02 8.54
CA VAL A 187 -6.57 7.14 7.17
C VAL A 187 -6.93 5.76 6.63
N HIS A 188 -5.98 4.83 6.65
CA HIS A 188 -6.21 3.47 6.15
C HIS A 188 -7.28 2.72 6.94
N SER A 189 -7.31 2.89 8.27
CA SER A 189 -8.35 2.28 9.12
C SER A 189 -9.75 2.75 8.74
N MET A 190 -9.92 4.04 8.48
CA MET A 190 -11.20 4.61 8.03
C MET A 190 -11.53 4.25 6.58
N ALA A 191 -10.53 4.25 5.67
CA ALA A 191 -10.70 3.91 4.27
C ALA A 191 -11.15 2.46 4.07
N HIS A 192 -10.64 1.53 4.88
CA HIS A 192 -11.09 0.13 4.87
C HIS A 192 -12.58 0.01 5.22
N ALA A 193 -13.03 0.76 6.23
CA ALA A 193 -14.44 0.76 6.63
C ALA A 193 -15.34 1.33 5.53
N LEU A 194 -14.95 2.47 4.91
CA LEU A 194 -15.67 3.06 3.78
C LEU A 194 -15.74 2.11 2.58
N GLY A 195 -14.62 1.48 2.25
CA GLY A 195 -14.57 0.51 1.15
C GLY A 195 -15.36 -0.76 1.42
N ALA A 196 -15.53 -1.16 2.68
CA ALA A 196 -16.31 -2.35 3.03
C ALA A 196 -17.81 -2.11 2.97
N VAL A 197 -18.26 -0.95 3.48
CA VAL A 197 -19.70 -0.62 3.64
C VAL A 197 -20.29 0.02 2.38
N TYR A 198 -19.53 0.92 1.73
CA TYR A 198 -20.02 1.73 0.61
C TYR A 198 -19.38 1.39 -0.73
N ASP A 199 -18.49 0.38 -0.74
CA ASP A 199 -17.73 -0.02 -1.94
C ASP A 199 -16.90 1.12 -2.55
N THR A 200 -16.52 2.11 -1.70
CA THR A 200 -15.70 3.25 -2.11
C THR A 200 -14.32 2.74 -2.57
N PRO A 201 -13.84 3.14 -3.74
CA PRO A 201 -12.48 2.78 -4.19
C PRO A 201 -11.44 3.21 -3.15
N HIS A 202 -10.52 2.31 -2.79
CA HIS A 202 -9.62 2.47 -1.65
C HIS A 202 -8.79 3.76 -1.72
N GLY A 203 -8.13 4.00 -2.85
CA GLY A 203 -7.32 5.22 -3.02
C GLY A 203 -8.13 6.52 -3.04
N VAL A 204 -9.40 6.46 -3.47
CA VAL A 204 -10.32 7.61 -3.38
C VAL A 204 -10.67 7.89 -1.92
N ALA A 205 -10.96 6.85 -1.13
CA ALA A 205 -11.22 7.00 0.30
C ALA A 205 -10.01 7.60 1.03
N ASN A 206 -8.80 7.10 0.74
CA ASN A 206 -7.57 7.63 1.29
C ASN A 206 -7.36 9.11 0.91
N ALA A 207 -7.55 9.49 -0.35
CA ALA A 207 -7.38 10.86 -0.82
C ALA A 207 -8.33 11.84 -0.12
N ILE A 208 -9.59 11.44 0.11
CA ILE A 208 -10.59 12.27 0.79
C ILE A 208 -10.25 12.45 2.28
N LEU A 209 -9.77 11.39 2.93
CA LEU A 209 -9.52 11.37 4.37
C LEU A 209 -8.18 11.98 4.75
N LEU A 210 -7.17 11.86 3.89
CA LEU A 210 -5.78 12.21 4.19
C LEU A 210 -5.61 13.64 4.74
N PRO A 211 -6.09 14.72 4.09
CA PRO A 211 -5.88 16.08 4.59
C PRO A 211 -6.48 16.28 5.98
N THR A 212 -7.69 15.77 6.22
CA THR A 212 -8.37 15.90 7.51
C THR A 212 -7.64 15.17 8.63
N VAL A 213 -7.17 13.95 8.36
CA VAL A 213 -6.43 13.15 9.34
C VAL A 213 -5.04 13.70 9.56
N MET A 214 -4.37 14.23 8.52
CA MET A 214 -3.10 14.93 8.67
C MET A 214 -3.25 16.14 9.60
N ALA A 215 -4.27 16.98 9.40
CA ALA A 215 -4.54 18.10 10.28
C ALA A 215 -4.80 17.67 11.73
N TYR A 216 -5.55 16.57 11.92
CA TYR A 216 -5.80 15.99 13.25
C TYR A 216 -4.52 15.49 13.93
N ASN A 217 -3.61 14.87 13.19
CA ASN A 217 -2.38 14.29 13.71
C ASN A 217 -1.26 15.33 13.92
N ALA A 218 -1.37 16.53 13.35
CA ALA A 218 -0.28 17.50 13.25
C ALA A 218 0.41 17.79 14.57
N ASP A 219 -0.34 17.94 15.66
CA ASP A 219 0.21 18.28 16.98
C ASP A 219 1.01 17.13 17.62
N ALA A 220 0.72 15.90 17.24
CA ALA A 220 1.34 14.69 17.81
C ALA A 220 2.62 14.24 17.08
N THR A 221 3.00 14.90 15.97
CA THR A 221 4.04 14.41 15.05
C THR A 221 5.40 15.12 15.20
N GLY A 222 5.56 15.98 16.19
CA GLY A 222 6.81 16.74 16.41
C GLY A 222 7.15 17.61 15.19
N THR A 223 8.33 17.40 14.59
CA THR A 223 8.82 18.11 13.41
C THR A 223 8.60 17.36 12.09
N LYS A 224 8.05 16.17 12.11
CA LYS A 224 7.94 15.30 10.92
C LYS A 224 7.19 15.96 9.75
N TYR A 225 6.25 16.86 10.02
CA TYR A 225 5.54 17.57 8.95
C TYR A 225 6.41 18.61 8.24
N LYS A 226 7.51 19.08 8.87
CA LYS A 226 8.52 19.87 8.18
C LYS A 226 9.17 19.07 7.04
N ASP A 227 9.56 17.85 7.35
CA ASP A 227 10.20 16.95 6.37
C ASP A 227 9.22 16.56 5.25
N ILE A 228 7.94 16.30 5.60
CA ILE A 228 6.88 16.03 4.62
C ILE A 228 6.70 17.22 3.68
N ALA A 229 6.59 18.45 4.20
CA ALA A 229 6.44 19.66 3.39
C ALA A 229 7.61 19.83 2.42
N ILE A 230 8.84 19.64 2.89
CA ILE A 230 10.04 19.70 2.05
C ILE A 230 9.99 18.62 0.96
N ALA A 231 9.69 17.37 1.31
CA ALA A 231 9.61 16.26 0.38
C ALA A 231 8.51 16.45 -0.69
N MET A 232 7.42 17.13 -0.33
CA MET A 232 6.35 17.50 -1.27
C MET A 232 6.69 18.72 -2.14
N GLY A 233 7.85 19.34 -1.95
CA GLY A 233 8.33 20.47 -2.76
C GLY A 233 7.82 21.82 -2.32
N VAL A 234 7.33 21.97 -1.09
CA VAL A 234 6.94 23.29 -0.54
C VAL A 234 8.18 24.16 -0.39
N GLU A 235 8.15 25.36 -0.95
CA GLU A 235 9.25 26.34 -0.87
C GLU A 235 9.24 27.10 0.46
N GLY A 236 10.44 27.48 0.92
CA GLY A 236 10.60 28.37 2.09
C GLY A 236 10.32 27.72 3.45
N VAL A 237 10.14 26.42 3.53
CA VAL A 237 9.82 25.66 4.75
C VAL A 237 10.85 25.92 5.87
N GLU A 238 12.10 26.20 5.51
CA GLU A 238 13.19 26.47 6.45
C GLU A 238 12.91 27.66 7.37
N ASN A 239 12.14 28.64 6.86
CA ASN A 239 11.81 29.87 7.55
C ASN A 239 10.41 29.84 8.21
N MET A 240 9.68 28.74 8.09
CA MET A 240 8.34 28.59 8.64
C MET A 240 8.36 28.24 10.13
N THR A 241 7.41 28.78 10.86
CA THR A 241 7.08 28.29 12.21
C THR A 241 6.50 26.88 12.14
N GLN A 242 6.40 26.22 13.28
CA GLN A 242 5.83 24.88 13.36
C GLN A 242 4.38 24.82 12.87
N GLU A 243 3.58 25.82 13.18
CA GLU A 243 2.20 25.90 12.72
C GLU A 243 2.13 26.09 11.20
N GLU A 244 2.97 26.96 10.64
CA GLU A 244 3.03 27.22 9.20
C GLU A 244 3.44 25.98 8.39
N TYR A 245 4.53 25.28 8.77
CA TYR A 245 4.93 24.11 8.00
C TYR A 245 3.99 22.91 8.16
N ARG A 246 3.32 22.76 9.32
CA ARG A 246 2.27 21.77 9.51
C ARG A 246 1.09 22.01 8.58
N LYS A 247 0.64 23.27 8.51
CA LYS A 247 -0.41 23.65 7.56
C LYS A 247 0.04 23.47 6.11
N ALA A 248 1.25 23.88 5.77
CA ALA A 248 1.80 23.74 4.42
C ALA A 248 1.88 22.27 3.97
N ALA A 249 2.26 21.35 4.86
CA ALA A 249 2.28 19.91 4.56
C ALA A 249 0.87 19.32 4.32
N VAL A 250 -0.17 19.88 4.95
CA VAL A 250 -1.56 19.46 4.74
C VAL A 250 -2.13 20.02 3.44
N ASP A 251 -1.74 21.25 3.10
CA ASP A 251 -2.25 21.96 1.92
C ASP A 251 -1.56 21.52 0.60
N ALA A 252 -0.36 20.91 0.67
CA ALA A 252 0.42 20.49 -0.50
C ALA A 252 -0.13 19.25 -1.17
#